data_502b59aa3f819d7273d6fcfb434c3b38
#
_entry.id   502b59aa3f819d7273d6fcfb434c3b38
#
_cell.length_a   1.000
_cell.length_b   1.000
_cell.length_c   1.000
_cell.angle_alpha   90.00
_cell.angle_beta   90.00
_cell.angle_gamma   90.00
#
_symmetry.space_group_name_H-M   'P 1'
#
loop_
_entity.id
_entity.type
_entity.pdbx_description
1 polymer ?
#
loop_
_entity_poly.entity_id
_entity_poly.type
_entity_poly.pdbx_seq_one_letter_code
_entity_poly.pdbx_strand_id
1 'polypeptide(L)'
;QIDSMFPPLEGVVVSVDRQILTLDLKQGQPIKQGDRLKLIRFGRDIIHPVSKKKIGRKETDLGEVEIIQVRQNFSLAKLMDPTTLVRASDGVRSPFNELTFVVATPRIEAKRKTIDSDLLRIQLEEKLASHPRFQVPSFELDLWLLENNLSAQGLLTPKHLAQLRDQVKADYLLVSSVGSIKKKLVISYKLY
;
A
#
# COMPACT_ATOMS: atom_id res chain seq x y z
N GLN A 1 -3.94 -3.97 -12.36
CA GLN A 1 -4.16 -4.53 -11.02
C GLN A 1 -3.58 -3.56 -10.00
N ILE A 2 -4.42 -3.04 -9.09
CA ILE A 2 -3.98 -2.03 -8.10
C ILE A 2 -2.89 -2.61 -7.18
N ASP A 3 -3.00 -3.89 -6.81
CA ASP A 3 -2.05 -4.57 -5.94
C ASP A 3 -0.59 -4.56 -6.46
N SER A 4 -0.42 -4.66 -7.77
CA SER A 4 0.92 -4.58 -8.38
C SER A 4 1.55 -3.19 -8.32
N MET A 5 0.77 -2.15 -8.01
CA MET A 5 1.28 -0.78 -7.82
C MET A 5 1.87 -0.58 -6.42
N PHE A 6 1.56 -1.47 -5.48
CA PHE A 6 2.01 -1.41 -4.09
C PHE A 6 2.70 -2.72 -3.69
N PRO A 7 3.85 -3.08 -4.30
CA PRO A 7 4.57 -4.26 -3.87
C PRO A 7 4.98 -4.09 -2.41
N PRO A 8 4.93 -5.16 -1.60
CA PRO A 8 5.47 -5.10 -0.25
C PRO A 8 6.94 -4.69 -0.32
N LEU A 9 7.34 -3.78 0.54
CA LEU A 9 8.75 -3.41 0.68
C LEU A 9 9.49 -4.60 1.30
N GLU A 10 10.42 -5.17 0.57
CA GLU A 10 11.27 -6.25 1.02
C GLU A 10 12.74 -5.87 0.87
N GLY A 11 13.54 -6.28 1.81
CA GLY A 11 14.99 -6.10 1.79
C GLY A 11 15.68 -7.20 2.60
N VAL A 12 16.99 -7.12 2.66
CA VAL A 12 17.82 -8.06 3.42
C VAL A 12 18.77 -7.32 4.37
N VAL A 13 19.11 -8.00 5.44
CA VAL A 13 20.16 -7.57 6.36
C VAL A 13 21.51 -7.81 5.70
N VAL A 14 22.26 -6.74 5.47
CA VAL A 14 23.60 -6.78 4.87
C VAL A 14 24.65 -7.03 5.94
N SER A 15 24.53 -6.35 7.08
CA SER A 15 25.44 -6.52 8.22
C SER A 15 24.74 -6.26 9.53
N VAL A 16 25.31 -6.79 10.60
CA VAL A 16 24.83 -6.65 11.97
C VAL A 16 25.96 -6.12 12.82
N ASP A 17 25.75 -4.99 13.49
CA ASP A 17 26.64 -4.43 14.49
C ASP A 17 25.87 -4.22 15.81
N ARG A 18 25.99 -5.18 16.71
CA ARG A 18 25.23 -5.24 17.97
C ARG A 18 23.71 -5.17 17.71
N GLN A 19 23.08 -4.04 18.03
CA GLN A 19 21.63 -3.82 17.84
C GLN A 19 21.32 -3.04 16.57
N ILE A 20 22.33 -2.65 15.80
CA ILE A 20 22.15 -1.88 14.58
C ILE A 20 22.35 -2.80 13.37
N LEU A 21 21.38 -2.78 12.49
CA LEU A 21 21.38 -3.54 11.23
C LEU A 21 21.57 -2.58 10.06
N THR A 22 22.41 -2.98 9.12
CA THR A 22 22.46 -2.35 7.80
C THR A 22 21.55 -3.15 6.86
N LEU A 23 20.63 -2.45 6.22
CA LEU A 23 19.66 -3.03 5.28
C LEU A 23 19.97 -2.54 3.85
N ASP A 24 19.70 -3.36 2.85
CA ASP A 24 19.80 -2.98 1.43
C ASP A 24 18.67 -2.05 0.94
N LEU A 25 17.82 -1.59 1.84
CA LEU A 25 16.80 -0.60 1.57
C LEU A 25 17.41 0.80 1.51
N LYS A 26 17.01 1.60 0.51
CA LYS A 26 17.66 2.87 0.18
C LYS A 26 16.67 3.99 -0.10
N GLN A 27 17.19 5.20 -0.18
CA GLN A 27 16.44 6.38 -0.58
C GLN A 27 15.77 6.17 -1.94
N GLY A 28 14.52 6.65 -2.10
CA GLY A 28 13.71 6.45 -3.29
C GLY A 28 12.76 5.24 -3.21
N GLN A 29 12.92 4.37 -2.22
CA GLN A 29 11.94 3.36 -1.84
C GLN A 29 10.94 3.94 -0.83
N PRO A 30 9.73 3.35 -0.68
CA PRO A 30 8.70 3.83 0.25
C PRO A 30 9.07 3.49 1.70
N ILE A 31 10.16 4.08 2.19
CA ILE A 31 10.71 3.88 3.53
C ILE A 31 11.17 5.21 4.11
N LYS A 32 10.90 5.41 5.40
CA LYS A 32 11.32 6.60 6.15
C LYS A 32 11.82 6.23 7.54
N GLN A 33 12.49 7.16 8.19
CA GLN A 33 12.87 7.03 9.58
C GLN A 33 11.63 6.88 10.47
N GLY A 34 11.69 5.95 11.42
CA GLY A 34 10.60 5.57 12.31
C GLY A 34 9.73 4.43 11.78
N ASP A 35 9.88 4.01 10.53
CA ASP A 35 9.13 2.85 10.01
C ASP A 35 9.58 1.57 10.72
N ARG A 36 8.61 0.71 11.02
CA ARG A 36 8.86 -0.62 11.56
C ARG A 36 8.77 -1.67 10.48
N LEU A 37 9.73 -2.58 10.45
CA LEU A 37 9.76 -3.70 9.52
C LEU A 37 9.79 -5.00 10.31
N LYS A 38 9.09 -6.02 9.79
CA LYS A 38 9.23 -7.39 10.27
C LYS A 38 10.58 -7.94 9.85
N LEU A 39 11.25 -8.57 10.80
CA LEU A 39 12.49 -9.30 10.57
C LEU A 39 12.18 -10.78 10.45
N ILE A 40 12.60 -11.38 9.36
CA ILE A 40 12.28 -12.78 9.02
C ILE A 40 13.54 -13.56 8.64
N ARG A 41 13.58 -14.82 9.00
CA ARG A 41 14.62 -15.75 8.54
C ARG A 41 14.07 -16.68 7.49
N PHE A 42 14.69 -16.68 6.32
CA PHE A 42 14.35 -17.60 5.25
C PHE A 42 14.95 -18.98 5.52
N GLY A 43 14.08 -19.98 5.55
CA GLY A 43 14.45 -21.38 5.68
C GLY A 43 14.45 -22.11 4.34
N ARG A 44 14.16 -23.40 4.38
CA ARG A 44 14.15 -24.27 3.20
C ARG A 44 13.03 -23.88 2.23
N ASP A 45 13.29 -24.10 0.94
CA ASP A 45 12.27 -23.98 -0.08
C ASP A 45 11.16 -25.01 0.14
N ILE A 46 9.91 -24.58 -0.04
CA ILE A 46 8.74 -25.43 -0.01
C ILE A 46 8.47 -25.88 -1.45
N ILE A 47 8.64 -27.18 -1.68
CA ILE A 47 8.47 -27.80 -3.00
C ILE A 47 7.15 -28.54 -3.02
N HIS A 48 6.32 -28.28 -4.04
CA HIS A 48 5.06 -29.00 -4.23
C HIS A 48 5.32 -30.48 -4.50
N PRO A 49 4.71 -31.43 -3.74
CA PRO A 49 5.09 -32.83 -3.80
C PRO A 49 4.84 -33.49 -5.16
N VAL A 50 3.82 -33.06 -5.89
CA VAL A 50 3.44 -33.61 -7.20
C VAL A 50 4.14 -32.87 -8.34
N SER A 51 3.96 -31.55 -8.43
CA SER A 51 4.50 -30.74 -9.54
C SER A 51 5.99 -30.46 -9.45
N LYS A 52 6.62 -30.74 -8.30
CA LYS A 52 8.03 -30.45 -8.00
C LYS A 52 8.41 -28.96 -8.14
N LYS A 53 7.42 -28.09 -8.30
CA LYS A 53 7.64 -26.64 -8.39
C LYS A 53 7.83 -26.05 -6.99
N LYS A 54 8.73 -25.06 -6.92
CA LYS A 54 8.86 -24.24 -5.72
C LYS A 54 7.61 -23.39 -5.55
N ILE A 55 6.95 -23.50 -4.39
CA ILE A 55 5.73 -22.77 -4.03
C ILE A 55 5.97 -21.69 -2.98
N GLY A 56 7.17 -21.66 -2.37
CA GLY A 56 7.55 -20.67 -1.37
C GLY A 56 8.81 -21.03 -0.63
N ARG A 57 9.07 -20.34 0.47
CA ARG A 57 10.11 -20.66 1.46
C ARG A 57 9.49 -20.74 2.83
N LYS A 58 10.05 -21.56 3.70
CA LYS A 58 9.71 -21.51 5.13
C LYS A 58 10.25 -20.17 5.68
N GLU A 59 9.40 -19.43 6.39
CA GLU A 59 9.78 -18.20 7.05
C GLU A 59 9.65 -18.38 8.56
N THR A 60 10.59 -17.82 9.30
CA THR A 60 10.56 -17.75 10.77
C THR A 60 10.56 -16.28 11.14
N ASP A 61 9.56 -15.85 11.88
CA ASP A 61 9.49 -14.50 12.44
C ASP A 61 10.56 -14.36 13.51
N LEU A 62 11.38 -13.32 13.41
CA LEU A 62 12.44 -12.99 14.35
C LEU A 62 12.09 -11.75 15.19
N GLY A 63 10.98 -11.09 14.91
CA GLY A 63 10.56 -9.85 15.56
C GLY A 63 10.57 -8.65 14.63
N GLU A 64 10.88 -7.48 15.16
CA GLU A 64 10.77 -6.21 14.45
C GLU A 64 12.06 -5.38 14.55
N VAL A 65 12.26 -4.54 13.54
CA VAL A 65 13.30 -3.51 13.51
C VAL A 65 12.66 -2.15 13.21
N GLU A 66 13.25 -1.08 13.75
CA GLU A 66 12.85 0.29 13.48
C GLU A 66 13.93 0.98 12.64
N ILE A 67 13.53 1.62 11.55
CA ILE A 67 14.43 2.39 10.70
C ILE A 67 14.87 3.65 11.44
N ILE A 68 16.16 3.76 11.70
CA ILE A 68 16.75 4.92 12.38
C ILE A 68 17.36 5.93 11.41
N GLN A 69 17.74 5.48 10.21
CA GLN A 69 18.30 6.35 9.18
C GLN A 69 18.13 5.74 7.78
N VAL A 70 17.71 6.56 6.80
CA VAL A 70 17.70 6.20 5.38
C VAL A 70 18.79 6.97 4.66
N ARG A 71 19.67 6.26 3.95
CA ARG A 71 20.77 6.81 3.16
C ARG A 71 20.58 6.53 1.68
N GLN A 72 21.43 7.11 0.85
CA GLN A 72 21.34 6.97 -0.61
C GLN A 72 21.38 5.51 -1.07
N ASN A 73 22.22 4.66 -0.48
CA ASN A 73 22.47 3.29 -0.92
C ASN A 73 22.05 2.21 0.08
N PHE A 74 21.72 2.56 1.31
CA PHE A 74 21.35 1.62 2.38
C PHE A 74 20.56 2.33 3.47
N SER A 75 20.00 1.56 4.39
CA SER A 75 19.34 2.09 5.59
C SER A 75 19.93 1.44 6.84
N LEU A 76 19.86 2.17 7.95
CA LEU A 76 20.18 1.65 9.27
C LEU A 76 18.89 1.41 10.04
N ALA A 77 18.79 0.27 10.69
CA ALA A 77 17.68 -0.08 11.54
C ALA A 77 18.16 -0.56 12.90
N LYS A 78 17.34 -0.36 13.92
CA LYS A 78 17.59 -0.81 15.28
C LYS A 78 16.69 -1.98 15.61
N LEU A 79 17.24 -3.03 16.22
CA LEU A 79 16.46 -4.13 16.77
C LEU A 79 15.55 -3.65 17.89
N MET A 80 14.26 -4.02 17.83
CA MET A 80 13.32 -3.73 18.92
C MET A 80 13.54 -4.64 20.12
N ASP A 81 13.89 -5.90 19.89
CA ASP A 81 14.29 -6.85 20.91
C ASP A 81 15.79 -7.14 20.80
N PRO A 82 16.62 -6.64 21.74
CA PRO A 82 18.09 -6.83 21.71
C PRO A 82 18.54 -8.29 21.89
N THR A 83 17.66 -9.19 22.31
CA THR A 83 17.97 -10.62 22.50
C THR A 83 17.84 -11.42 21.19
N THR A 84 17.27 -10.83 20.15
CA THR A 84 17.07 -11.48 18.86
C THR A 84 18.41 -11.74 18.17
N LEU A 85 18.66 -13.00 17.80
CA LEU A 85 19.85 -13.40 17.04
C LEU A 85 19.65 -13.19 15.54
N VAL A 86 20.17 -12.09 15.03
CA VAL A 86 20.11 -11.72 13.60
C VAL A 86 21.38 -12.10 12.87
N ARG A 87 21.27 -12.42 11.59
CA ARG A 87 22.37 -12.75 10.70
C ARG A 87 22.28 -11.96 9.40
N ALA A 88 23.40 -11.77 8.74
CA ALA A 88 23.40 -11.31 7.35
C ALA A 88 22.54 -12.27 6.49
N SER A 89 21.81 -11.74 5.54
CA SER A 89 20.83 -12.41 4.69
C SER A 89 19.48 -12.76 5.35
N ASP A 90 19.25 -12.43 6.63
CA ASP A 90 17.89 -12.40 7.16
C ASP A 90 17.10 -11.33 6.38
N GLY A 91 15.81 -11.60 6.13
CA GLY A 91 14.95 -10.69 5.40
C GLY A 91 14.33 -9.63 6.31
N VAL A 92 14.04 -8.49 5.73
CA VAL A 92 13.14 -7.51 6.32
C VAL A 92 11.99 -7.25 5.36
N ARG A 93 10.80 -7.07 5.92
CA ARG A 93 9.61 -6.79 5.13
C ARG A 93 8.78 -5.73 5.84
N SER A 94 8.25 -4.75 5.09
CA SER A 94 7.24 -3.89 5.69
C SER A 94 6.13 -4.78 6.25
N PRO A 95 5.65 -4.56 7.48
CA PRO A 95 4.39 -5.14 7.88
C PRO A 95 3.41 -4.81 6.76
N PHE A 96 2.47 -5.69 6.45
CA PHE A 96 1.42 -5.37 5.48
C PHE A 96 0.83 -4.05 5.93
N ASN A 97 1.33 -2.94 5.35
CA ASN A 97 0.71 -1.65 5.60
C ASN A 97 -0.67 -1.78 4.99
N GLU A 98 -1.65 -1.84 5.86
CA GLU A 98 -3.02 -1.68 5.45
C GLU A 98 -3.09 -0.32 4.80
N LEU A 99 -3.42 -0.29 3.52
CA LEU A 99 -3.55 0.93 2.77
C LEU A 99 -5.01 1.34 2.79
N THR A 100 -5.28 2.54 3.26
CA THR A 100 -6.62 3.08 3.37
C THR A 100 -6.97 3.90 2.14
N PHE A 101 -8.03 3.50 1.46
CA PHE A 101 -8.52 4.16 0.24
C PHE A 101 -9.84 4.85 0.49
N VAL A 102 -9.95 6.12 0.11
CA VAL A 102 -11.23 6.79 -0.12
C VAL A 102 -11.55 6.69 -1.61
N VAL A 103 -12.77 6.29 -1.93
CA VAL A 103 -13.22 6.12 -3.32
C VAL A 103 -14.17 7.26 -3.67
N ALA A 104 -13.78 8.07 -4.65
CA ALA A 104 -14.65 9.10 -5.19
C ALA A 104 -15.70 8.49 -6.12
N THR A 105 -16.91 9.07 -6.12
CA THR A 105 -17.97 8.68 -7.05
C THR A 105 -17.48 8.79 -8.49
N PRO A 106 -17.56 7.70 -9.29
CA PRO A 106 -17.04 7.66 -10.65
C PRO A 106 -17.71 8.67 -11.57
N ARG A 107 -16.92 9.38 -12.36
CA ARG A 107 -17.43 10.30 -13.37
C ARG A 107 -17.83 9.52 -14.62
N ILE A 108 -19.09 9.65 -15.05
CA ILE A 108 -19.61 9.00 -16.26
C ILE A 108 -19.46 9.95 -17.45
N GLU A 109 -18.49 9.70 -18.31
CA GLU A 109 -18.22 10.45 -19.55
C GLU A 109 -18.86 9.77 -20.78
N ALA A 110 -19.31 8.53 -20.63
CA ALA A 110 -19.97 7.79 -21.69
C ALA A 110 -21.41 8.29 -21.89
N LYS A 111 -21.85 8.53 -23.14
CA LYS A 111 -23.20 8.95 -23.48
C LYS A 111 -24.33 7.93 -23.17
N ARG A 112 -24.01 6.87 -22.46
CA ARG A 112 -24.99 5.83 -22.04
C ARG A 112 -25.57 6.20 -20.67
N LYS A 113 -26.86 6.54 -20.67
CA LYS A 113 -27.64 6.88 -19.46
C LYS A 113 -27.89 5.71 -18.47
N THR A 114 -27.34 4.54 -18.72
CA THR A 114 -27.67 3.31 -17.97
C THR A 114 -26.56 2.92 -16.95
N ILE A 115 -25.52 3.72 -16.78
CA ILE A 115 -24.48 3.43 -15.80
C ILE A 115 -24.77 4.23 -14.53
N ASP A 116 -25.05 3.50 -13.47
CA ASP A 116 -25.23 4.06 -12.14
C ASP A 116 -23.86 4.27 -11.50
N SER A 117 -23.52 5.52 -11.20
CA SER A 117 -22.23 5.89 -10.61
C SER A 117 -22.09 5.42 -9.16
N ASP A 118 -23.20 5.41 -8.39
CA ASP A 118 -23.17 5.01 -6.99
C ASP A 118 -23.00 3.49 -6.88
N LEU A 119 -23.73 2.74 -7.70
CA LEU A 119 -23.54 1.29 -7.77
C LEU A 119 -22.11 0.93 -8.17
N LEU A 120 -21.51 1.65 -9.12
CA LEU A 120 -20.14 1.43 -9.54
C LEU A 120 -19.15 1.79 -8.42
N ARG A 121 -19.39 2.86 -7.65
CA ARG A 121 -18.60 3.21 -6.47
C ARG A 121 -18.62 2.07 -5.45
N ILE A 122 -19.80 1.59 -5.10
CA ILE A 122 -19.98 0.48 -4.15
C ILE A 122 -19.20 -0.77 -4.60
N GLN A 123 -19.32 -1.14 -5.87
CA GLN A 123 -18.58 -2.29 -6.42
C GLN A 123 -17.06 -2.11 -6.37
N LEU A 124 -16.55 -0.89 -6.58
CA LEU A 124 -15.13 -0.59 -6.45
C LEU A 124 -14.68 -0.69 -5.00
N GLU A 125 -15.46 -0.16 -4.06
CA GLU A 125 -15.21 -0.25 -2.61
C GLU A 125 -15.18 -1.71 -2.14
N GLU A 126 -16.19 -2.50 -2.50
CA GLU A 126 -16.23 -3.94 -2.19
C GLU A 126 -15.04 -4.69 -2.77
N LYS A 127 -14.66 -4.36 -4.01
CA LYS A 127 -13.51 -4.98 -4.67
C LYS A 127 -12.19 -4.63 -4.00
N LEU A 128 -12.02 -3.39 -3.56
CA LEU A 128 -10.85 -2.99 -2.76
C LEU A 128 -10.86 -3.68 -1.39
N ALA A 129 -11.96 -3.61 -0.67
CA ALA A 129 -12.11 -4.21 0.65
C ALA A 129 -11.95 -5.75 0.66
N SER A 130 -12.17 -6.42 -0.49
CA SER A 130 -11.89 -7.85 -0.61
C SER A 130 -10.40 -8.20 -0.60
N HIS A 131 -9.51 -7.21 -0.70
CA HIS A 131 -8.08 -7.41 -0.65
C HIS A 131 -7.57 -7.25 0.80
N PRO A 132 -6.79 -8.21 1.34
CA PRO A 132 -6.41 -8.21 2.77
C PRO A 132 -5.55 -7.03 3.21
N ARG A 133 -4.97 -6.27 2.27
CA ARG A 133 -4.13 -5.09 2.54
C ARG A 133 -4.86 -3.76 2.38
N PHE A 134 -6.09 -3.77 1.87
CA PHE A 134 -6.79 -2.53 1.55
C PHE A 134 -7.96 -2.34 2.49
N GLN A 135 -8.02 -1.17 3.09
CA GLN A 135 -9.15 -0.73 3.89
C GLN A 135 -9.89 0.38 3.15
N VAL A 136 -11.20 0.29 3.18
CA VAL A 136 -12.09 1.34 2.68
C VAL A 136 -12.97 1.77 3.85
N PRO A 137 -12.69 2.94 4.45
CA PRO A 137 -13.47 3.42 5.56
C PRO A 137 -14.88 3.78 5.11
N SER A 138 -15.85 3.62 6.01
CA SER A 138 -17.20 4.16 5.79
C SER A 138 -17.15 5.68 5.87
N PHE A 139 -16.93 6.34 4.74
CA PHE A 139 -16.80 7.78 4.63
C PHE A 139 -17.58 8.32 3.43
N GLU A 140 -18.52 9.21 3.70
CA GLU A 140 -19.37 9.84 2.69
C GLU A 140 -18.64 11.06 2.07
N LEU A 141 -17.79 10.81 1.08
CA LEU A 141 -16.98 11.84 0.45
C LEU A 141 -17.83 12.97 -0.16
N ASP A 142 -18.95 12.62 -0.80
CA ASP A 142 -19.82 13.61 -1.46
C ASP A 142 -20.48 14.53 -0.42
N LEU A 143 -20.88 14.00 0.74
CA LEU A 143 -21.38 14.81 1.84
C LEU A 143 -20.30 15.73 2.38
N TRP A 144 -19.09 15.22 2.59
CA TRP A 144 -17.95 16.02 3.04
C TRP A 144 -17.61 17.15 2.07
N LEU A 145 -17.68 16.89 0.75
CA LEU A 145 -17.49 17.93 -0.26
C LEU A 145 -18.54 19.05 -0.16
N LEU A 146 -19.79 18.70 0.06
CA LEU A 146 -20.89 19.65 0.25
C LEU A 146 -20.66 20.50 1.51
N GLU A 147 -20.34 19.89 2.63
CA GLU A 147 -20.09 20.59 3.90
C GLU A 147 -18.91 21.58 3.81
N ASN A 148 -17.92 21.25 3.01
CA ASN A 148 -16.74 22.12 2.80
C ASN A 148 -16.87 23.06 1.59
N ASN A 149 -18.03 23.11 0.93
CA ASN A 149 -18.27 23.89 -0.29
C ASN A 149 -17.24 23.61 -1.41
N LEU A 150 -16.85 22.36 -1.56
CA LEU A 150 -15.87 21.89 -2.53
C LEU A 150 -16.52 21.19 -3.71
N SER A 151 -16.01 21.44 -4.90
CA SER A 151 -16.29 20.59 -6.05
C SER A 151 -15.33 19.40 -6.10
N ALA A 152 -15.70 18.33 -6.81
CA ALA A 152 -14.82 17.19 -7.05
C ALA A 152 -13.47 17.58 -7.70
N GLN A 153 -13.42 18.65 -8.49
CA GLN A 153 -12.18 19.18 -9.06
C GLN A 153 -11.39 19.99 -8.02
N GLY A 154 -12.07 20.77 -7.19
CA GLY A 154 -11.46 21.54 -6.10
C GLY A 154 -10.78 20.65 -5.05
N LEU A 155 -11.31 19.45 -4.85
CA LEU A 155 -10.72 18.44 -3.97
C LEU A 155 -9.27 18.10 -4.36
N LEU A 156 -8.96 18.04 -5.66
CA LEU A 156 -7.65 17.58 -6.16
C LEU A 156 -6.51 18.60 -5.97
N THR A 157 -6.74 19.66 -5.24
CA THR A 157 -5.66 20.59 -4.85
C THR A 157 -4.87 20.02 -3.66
N PRO A 158 -3.55 20.27 -3.58
CA PRO A 158 -2.72 19.74 -2.48
C PRO A 158 -3.26 20.07 -1.08
N LYS A 159 -3.84 21.27 -0.91
CA LYS A 159 -4.44 21.74 0.34
C LYS A 159 -5.61 20.86 0.77
N HIS A 160 -6.56 20.62 -0.14
CA HIS A 160 -7.78 19.88 0.21
C HIS A 160 -7.53 18.36 0.30
N LEU A 161 -6.57 17.82 -0.48
CA LEU A 161 -6.11 16.44 -0.32
C LEU A 161 -5.46 16.23 1.05
N ALA A 162 -4.64 17.18 1.52
CA ALA A 162 -4.08 17.10 2.87
C ALA A 162 -5.17 17.15 3.96
N GLN A 163 -6.16 18.04 3.80
CA GLN A 163 -7.30 18.14 4.70
C GLN A 163 -8.11 16.83 4.77
N LEU A 164 -8.43 16.25 3.61
CA LEU A 164 -9.12 14.96 3.53
C LEU A 164 -8.32 13.85 4.23
N ARG A 165 -7.02 13.76 3.91
CA ARG A 165 -6.11 12.77 4.52
C ARG A 165 -6.07 12.88 6.04
N ASP A 166 -5.98 14.11 6.58
CA ASP A 166 -5.88 14.33 8.01
C ASP A 166 -7.18 13.95 8.75
N GLN A 167 -8.32 14.12 8.09
CA GLN A 167 -9.62 13.78 8.64
C GLN A 167 -9.92 12.28 8.62
N VAL A 168 -9.65 11.61 7.50
CA VAL A 168 -10.05 10.20 7.29
C VAL A 168 -8.90 9.24 7.54
N LYS A 169 -7.65 9.76 7.68
CA LYS A 169 -6.42 8.97 7.76
C LYS A 169 -6.22 8.08 6.54
N ALA A 170 -6.70 8.54 5.38
CA ALA A 170 -6.55 7.81 4.13
C ALA A 170 -5.14 7.99 3.54
N ASP A 171 -4.59 6.90 3.00
CA ASP A 171 -3.33 6.94 2.27
C ASP A 171 -3.55 7.41 0.83
N TYR A 172 -4.68 7.03 0.25
CA TYR A 172 -5.00 7.30 -1.15
C TYR A 172 -6.44 7.70 -1.38
N LEU A 173 -6.64 8.61 -2.34
CA LEU A 173 -7.93 8.91 -2.95
C LEU A 173 -7.98 8.27 -4.34
N LEU A 174 -8.91 7.33 -4.56
CA LEU A 174 -9.18 6.72 -5.85
C LEU A 174 -10.22 7.54 -6.60
N VAL A 175 -9.82 8.17 -7.69
CA VAL A 175 -10.72 8.88 -8.61
C VAL A 175 -10.82 8.08 -9.89
N SER A 176 -12.06 7.77 -10.32
CA SER A 176 -12.30 7.00 -11.52
C SER A 176 -13.25 7.71 -12.49
N SER A 177 -13.13 7.38 -13.77
CA SER A 177 -14.05 7.80 -14.81
C SER A 177 -14.38 6.66 -15.77
N VAL A 178 -15.59 6.68 -16.29
CA VAL A 178 -16.08 5.70 -17.26
C VAL A 178 -16.28 6.39 -18.60
N GLY A 179 -15.43 6.05 -19.54
CA GLY A 179 -15.48 6.53 -20.92
C GLY A 179 -15.85 5.44 -21.92
N SER A 180 -15.86 5.79 -23.20
CA SER A 180 -16.07 4.84 -24.29
C SER A 180 -15.00 5.03 -25.36
N ILE A 181 -14.24 3.98 -25.63
CA ILE A 181 -13.24 3.93 -26.72
C ILE A 181 -13.64 2.82 -27.69
N LYS A 182 -13.81 3.17 -28.97
CA LYS A 182 -14.21 2.22 -30.03
C LYS A 182 -15.43 1.36 -29.64
N LYS A 183 -16.48 1.99 -29.07
CA LYS A 183 -17.70 1.36 -28.56
C LYS A 183 -17.53 0.39 -27.37
N LYS A 184 -16.31 0.26 -26.81
CA LYS A 184 -16.05 -0.49 -25.58
C LYS A 184 -16.05 0.48 -24.41
N LEU A 185 -16.64 0.08 -23.27
CA LEU A 185 -16.53 0.81 -22.02
C LEU A 185 -15.10 0.66 -21.47
N VAL A 186 -14.53 1.76 -21.04
CA VAL A 186 -13.22 1.81 -20.42
C VAL A 186 -13.34 2.53 -19.09
N ILE A 187 -12.86 1.90 -18.03
CA ILE A 187 -12.72 2.54 -16.73
C ILE A 187 -11.26 3.03 -16.62
N SER A 188 -11.12 4.32 -16.41
CA SER A 188 -9.83 4.95 -16.10
C SER A 188 -9.82 5.35 -14.63
N TYR A 189 -8.70 5.21 -13.96
CA TYR A 189 -8.55 5.60 -12.55
C TYR A 189 -7.21 6.27 -12.29
N LYS A 190 -7.21 7.17 -11.31
CA LYS A 190 -6.01 7.86 -10.78
C LYS A 190 -6.01 7.74 -9.27
N LEU A 191 -4.82 7.64 -8.71
CA LEU A 191 -4.55 7.69 -7.28
C LEU A 191 -3.89 9.03 -6.94
N TYR A 192 -4.33 9.62 -5.85
CA TYR A 192 -3.82 10.86 -5.30
C TYR A 192 -3.39 10.66 -3.86
#